data_14856e4212d830f0613cb4ba3280683d
#
_entry.id   14856e4212d830f0613cb4ba3280683d
#
_cell.length_a   1.000
_cell.length_b   1.000
_cell.length_c   1.000
_cell.angle_alpha   90.00
_cell.angle_beta   90.00
_cell.angle_gamma   90.00
#
_symmetry.space_group_name_H-M   'P 1'
#
loop_
_entity.id
_entity.type
_entity.pdbx_description
1 polymer ?
#
loop_
_entity_poly.entity_id
_entity_poly.type
_entity_poly.pdbx_seq_one_letter_code
_entity_poly.pdbx_strand_id
1 'polypeptide(L)'
;MAVVFDAGSWHLVRLQAAARPPSLAELNCTMSSTAADGPLARYRAKVEAREIEPDPAQMLAAEKLQVLANRLSSYGRPNRLLRIPFFERRGSEPPQGLYIYGSVGRGKTMLMDMFFETVAVKAKRRVHFHAFMGEVHDLLAQARQQEPGDPVPYVARQLAQQTSLLCFDELFVSDIADAMILGRLFKGLFEENVVVVATSNAHPSDLYKDGLNRQLFAPFVELIEQRMEVLELSAAKDYRLEKLQGQALYFSPIGPMAEASVRAAFERLTGQKHGQSTHIDVKGRRLAVPEAAMGVARFSFAQLCEQPLGPIDYVAIARAFHTVMIEGIPKLSPARRNEARRLVTLIDTLYDSRVCLIASAAAEPGELYPAGDGAFYFERTVSRLIEMRSEAYIKDRLNRRPNA
;
A
#
# COMPACT_ATOMS: atom_id res chain seq x y z
N MET A 1 33.83 41.50 -2.96
CA MET A 1 34.83 42.19 -2.10
C MET A 1 34.05 43.22 -1.30
N ALA A 2 33.82 42.98 -0.02
CA ALA A 2 33.20 43.97 0.88
C ALA A 2 34.26 44.39 1.90
N VAL A 3 34.43 45.70 2.10
CA VAL A 3 35.39 46.30 3.04
C VAL A 3 34.62 46.70 4.29
N VAL A 4 34.99 46.14 5.42
CA VAL A 4 34.45 46.53 6.73
C VAL A 4 35.56 47.28 7.50
N PHE A 5 35.19 48.41 8.09
CA PHE A 5 36.12 49.27 8.85
C PHE A 5 35.97 48.95 10.32
N ASP A 6 37.06 48.62 11.00
CA ASP A 6 37.15 48.67 12.45
C ASP A 6 38.44 49.35 12.87
N ALA A 7 38.40 50.04 14.00
CA ALA A 7 39.36 51.07 14.38
C ALA A 7 40.80 50.51 14.50
N GLY A 8 41.62 50.74 13.46
CA GLY A 8 43.06 50.68 13.56
C GLY A 8 43.82 49.62 12.78
N SER A 9 43.16 48.71 12.02
CA SER A 9 43.93 47.73 11.22
C SER A 9 43.15 47.22 10.03
N TRP A 10 43.80 47.05 8.90
CA TRP A 10 43.26 46.47 7.67
C TRP A 10 43.42 44.95 7.68
N HIS A 11 42.32 44.18 7.70
CA HIS A 11 42.32 42.73 7.52
C HIS A 11 41.56 42.36 6.24
N LEU A 12 42.21 41.67 5.33
CA LEU A 12 41.60 41.03 4.16
C LEU A 12 40.98 39.71 4.57
N VAL A 13 39.63 39.67 4.68
CA VAL A 13 38.91 38.42 4.85
C VAL A 13 38.63 37.82 3.46
N ARG A 14 39.25 36.68 3.17
CA ARG A 14 38.91 35.86 2.01
C ARG A 14 37.55 35.23 2.25
N LEU A 15 36.52 35.71 1.55
CA LEU A 15 35.24 34.99 1.45
C LEU A 15 35.49 33.66 0.71
N GLN A 16 35.23 32.56 1.38
CA GLN A 16 35.19 31.24 0.76
C GLN A 16 34.13 31.24 -0.35
N ALA A 17 34.49 30.70 -1.49
CA ALA A 17 33.64 30.59 -2.66
C ALA A 17 32.31 29.89 -2.30
N ALA A 18 31.22 30.52 -2.65
CA ALA A 18 29.91 29.92 -2.55
C ALA A 18 29.89 28.59 -3.35
N ALA A 19 29.43 27.54 -2.70
CA ALA A 19 29.27 26.23 -3.31
C ALA A 19 28.40 26.37 -4.57
N ARG A 20 28.85 25.78 -5.67
CA ARG A 20 28.11 25.70 -6.92
C ARG A 20 26.74 25.04 -6.64
N PRO A 21 25.65 25.55 -7.22
CA PRO A 21 24.39 24.83 -7.15
C PRO A 21 24.54 23.44 -7.80
N PRO A 22 23.93 22.41 -7.23
CA PRO A 22 24.04 21.05 -7.77
C PRO A 22 23.51 21.00 -9.21
N SER A 23 24.17 20.23 -10.05
CA SER A 23 23.75 20.04 -11.44
C SER A 23 22.43 19.27 -11.52
N LEU A 24 21.66 19.47 -12.60
CA LEU A 24 20.41 18.71 -12.85
C LEU A 24 20.62 17.18 -12.82
N ALA A 25 21.83 16.69 -13.07
CA ALA A 25 22.20 15.29 -12.95
C ALA A 25 22.31 14.82 -11.48
N GLU A 26 22.81 15.70 -10.58
CA GLU A 26 22.90 15.40 -9.14
C GLU A 26 21.53 15.48 -8.46
N LEU A 27 20.65 16.38 -8.92
CA LEU A 27 19.25 16.43 -8.48
C LEU A 27 18.44 15.19 -8.91
N ASN A 28 18.70 14.65 -10.11
CA ASN A 28 18.06 13.41 -10.56
C ASN A 28 18.59 12.16 -9.83
N CYS A 29 19.85 12.16 -9.37
CA CYS A 29 20.40 11.02 -8.63
C CYS A 29 19.81 10.91 -7.21
N THR A 30 19.47 12.03 -6.57
CA THR A 30 18.83 12.04 -5.23
C THR A 30 17.34 11.69 -5.26
N MET A 31 16.64 11.90 -6.37
CA MET A 31 15.22 11.52 -6.51
C MET A 31 15.00 10.06 -6.93
N SER A 32 16.02 9.38 -7.47
CA SER A 32 15.93 7.97 -7.91
C SER A 32 16.22 6.96 -6.80
N SER A 33 16.78 7.38 -5.66
CA SER A 33 17.22 6.48 -4.57
C SER A 33 16.09 6.05 -3.63
N THR A 34 14.99 6.79 -3.53
CA THR A 34 13.94 6.51 -2.52
C THR A 34 12.94 5.43 -2.92
N ALA A 35 12.79 5.13 -4.19
CA ALA A 35 11.89 4.06 -4.67
C ALA A 35 12.54 2.66 -4.61
N ALA A 36 13.87 2.59 -4.63
CA ALA A 36 14.63 1.34 -4.61
C ALA A 36 14.85 0.77 -3.19
N ASP A 37 14.58 1.53 -2.13
CA ASP A 37 14.93 1.14 -0.73
C ASP A 37 13.72 1.16 0.22
N GLY A 38 12.53 0.89 -0.28
CA GLY A 38 11.32 0.81 0.56
C GLY A 38 11.07 -0.58 1.17
N PRO A 39 10.09 -0.70 2.09
CA PRO A 39 9.77 -1.97 2.75
C PRO A 39 9.42 -3.08 1.76
N LEU A 40 8.74 -2.77 0.66
CA LEU A 40 8.42 -3.74 -0.40
C LEU A 40 9.66 -4.23 -1.14
N ALA A 41 10.59 -3.33 -1.46
CA ALA A 41 11.83 -3.69 -2.14
C ALA A 41 12.70 -4.61 -1.25
N ARG A 42 12.79 -4.30 0.04
CA ARG A 42 13.50 -5.15 1.02
C ARG A 42 12.85 -6.52 1.20
N TYR A 43 11.53 -6.58 1.25
CA TYR A 43 10.82 -7.85 1.30
C TYR A 43 11.14 -8.72 0.09
N ARG A 44 11.06 -8.16 -1.13
CA ARG A 44 11.39 -8.88 -2.36
C ARG A 44 12.83 -9.35 -2.40
N ALA A 45 13.78 -8.50 -2.01
CA ALA A 45 15.19 -8.88 -1.93
C ALA A 45 15.43 -10.07 -0.99
N LYS A 46 14.74 -10.12 0.16
CA LYS A 46 14.82 -11.27 1.09
C LYS A 46 14.25 -12.55 0.48
N VAL A 47 13.15 -12.46 -0.27
CA VAL A 47 12.58 -13.61 -0.99
C VAL A 47 13.53 -14.08 -2.11
N GLU A 48 14.10 -13.17 -2.89
CA GLU A 48 15.08 -13.48 -3.94
C GLU A 48 16.35 -14.10 -3.40
N ALA A 49 16.83 -13.61 -2.25
CA ALA A 49 17.97 -14.17 -1.53
C ALA A 49 17.66 -15.51 -0.83
N ARG A 50 16.41 -15.97 -0.86
CA ARG A 50 15.92 -17.17 -0.16
C ARG A 50 16.12 -17.12 1.37
N GLU A 51 16.17 -15.93 1.94
CA GLU A 51 16.20 -15.74 3.40
C GLU A 51 14.82 -16.00 4.03
N ILE A 52 13.75 -15.77 3.25
CA ILE A 52 12.37 -16.03 3.63
C ILE A 52 11.62 -16.70 2.48
N GLU A 53 10.61 -17.48 2.82
CA GLU A 53 9.67 -18.02 1.83
C GLU A 53 8.67 -16.93 1.39
N PRO A 54 8.23 -16.93 0.13
CA PRO A 54 7.22 -16.00 -0.35
C PRO A 54 5.87 -16.28 0.34
N ASP A 55 5.37 -15.31 1.09
CA ASP A 55 4.06 -15.34 1.75
C ASP A 55 3.17 -14.21 1.19
N PRO A 56 2.01 -14.52 0.58
CA PRO A 56 1.12 -13.51 0.00
C PRO A 56 0.60 -12.49 1.03
N ALA A 57 0.38 -12.89 2.28
CA ALA A 57 -0.07 -11.98 3.32
C ALA A 57 1.04 -11.00 3.74
N GLN A 58 2.29 -11.51 3.85
CA GLN A 58 3.45 -10.65 4.11
C GLN A 58 3.74 -9.71 2.93
N MET A 59 3.62 -10.19 1.69
CA MET A 59 3.75 -9.35 0.49
C MET A 59 2.75 -8.20 0.52
N LEU A 60 1.47 -8.51 0.79
CA LEU A 60 0.42 -7.50 0.92
C LEU A 60 0.73 -6.47 2.01
N ALA A 61 1.19 -6.94 3.17
CA ALA A 61 1.57 -6.04 4.27
C ALA A 61 2.76 -5.13 3.88
N ALA A 62 3.77 -5.68 3.20
CA ALA A 62 4.90 -4.91 2.69
C ALA A 62 4.46 -3.86 1.65
N GLU A 63 3.50 -4.18 0.78
CA GLU A 63 2.90 -3.24 -0.17
C GLU A 63 2.16 -2.11 0.54
N LYS A 64 1.32 -2.41 1.54
CA LYS A 64 0.60 -1.40 2.32
C LYS A 64 1.56 -0.49 3.10
N LEU A 65 2.58 -1.06 3.70
CA LEU A 65 3.65 -0.31 4.37
C LEU A 65 4.41 0.59 3.37
N GLN A 66 4.63 0.14 2.14
CA GLN A 66 5.23 0.96 1.08
C GLN A 66 4.32 2.15 0.70
N VAL A 67 3.02 1.92 0.54
CA VAL A 67 2.06 3.00 0.27
C VAL A 67 2.06 4.02 1.41
N LEU A 68 2.06 3.56 2.65
CA LEU A 68 2.12 4.43 3.82
C LEU A 68 3.44 5.22 3.86
N ALA A 69 4.58 4.58 3.60
CA ALA A 69 5.88 5.24 3.54
C ALA A 69 5.91 6.35 2.49
N ASN A 70 5.35 6.10 1.29
CA ASN A 70 5.25 7.09 0.22
C ASN A 70 4.34 8.27 0.61
N ARG A 71 3.21 8.01 1.27
CA ARG A 71 2.32 9.07 1.77
C ARG A 71 2.98 9.91 2.85
N LEU A 72 3.70 9.27 3.78
CA LEU A 72 4.43 9.96 4.85
C LEU A 72 5.57 10.84 4.32
N SER A 73 6.24 10.43 3.24
CA SER A 73 7.32 11.23 2.63
C SER A 73 6.80 12.53 2.00
N SER A 74 5.57 12.52 1.48
CA SER A 74 4.90 13.69 0.91
C SER A 74 4.09 14.49 1.95
N TYR A 75 3.85 13.91 3.13
CA TYR A 75 3.08 14.53 4.19
C TYR A 75 3.94 15.47 5.02
N GLY A 76 3.86 16.77 4.75
CA GLY A 76 4.44 17.81 5.60
C GLY A 76 3.54 18.08 6.81
N ARG A 77 3.92 17.64 8.00
CA ARG A 77 3.18 17.99 9.24
C ARG A 77 3.08 19.52 9.35
N PRO A 78 1.88 20.10 9.47
CA PRO A 78 1.73 21.55 9.58
C PRO A 78 2.48 22.05 10.83
N ASN A 79 3.42 22.98 10.61
CA ASN A 79 4.21 23.57 11.70
C ASN A 79 3.30 24.50 12.53
N ARG A 80 2.92 24.07 13.72
CA ARG A 80 1.98 24.76 14.60
C ARG A 80 2.47 26.13 15.09
N LEU A 81 3.79 26.38 15.01
CA LEU A 81 4.39 27.66 15.35
C LEU A 81 4.12 28.78 14.33
N LEU A 82 3.60 28.43 13.14
CA LEU A 82 3.23 29.36 12.07
C LEU A 82 1.73 29.38 11.81
N ARG A 83 0.90 29.32 12.85
CA ARG A 83 -0.52 29.65 12.72
C ARG A 83 -0.65 31.17 12.49
N ILE A 84 -0.53 31.57 11.23
CA ILE A 84 -0.96 32.90 10.79
C ILE A 84 -2.48 32.80 10.64
N PRO A 85 -3.29 33.52 11.45
CA PRO A 85 -4.72 33.57 11.28
C PRO A 85 -4.97 34.19 9.90
N PHE A 86 -5.69 33.59 9.02
CA PHE A 86 -5.99 33.95 7.63
C PHE A 86 -5.33 33.12 6.51
N PHE A 87 -4.35 32.29 6.77
CA PHE A 87 -3.87 31.32 5.79
C PHE A 87 -4.14 29.90 6.31
N GLU A 88 -5.38 29.44 6.18
CA GLU A 88 -5.67 28.01 6.18
C GLU A 88 -5.06 27.41 4.91
N ARG A 89 -3.76 27.10 4.97
CA ARG A 89 -3.26 26.04 4.10
C ARG A 89 -4.08 24.81 4.47
N ARG A 90 -4.93 24.34 3.58
CA ARG A 90 -5.52 23.01 3.64
C ARG A 90 -4.37 22.03 3.78
N GLY A 91 -3.94 21.75 5.02
CA GLY A 91 -3.01 20.68 5.32
C GLY A 91 -3.67 19.40 4.81
N SER A 92 -2.97 18.63 4.02
CA SER A 92 -3.45 17.30 3.66
C SER A 92 -3.75 16.55 4.96
N GLU A 93 -4.86 15.84 5.03
CA GLU A 93 -5.18 14.97 6.17
C GLU A 93 -4.02 14.00 6.42
N PRO A 94 -3.72 13.70 7.71
CA PRO A 94 -2.68 12.73 8.02
C PRO A 94 -3.03 11.38 7.37
N PRO A 95 -2.05 10.67 6.80
CA PRO A 95 -2.31 9.37 6.24
C PRO A 95 -2.81 8.42 7.32
N GLN A 96 -3.78 7.59 6.98
CA GLN A 96 -4.28 6.54 7.85
C GLN A 96 -3.12 5.58 8.20
N GLY A 97 -2.99 5.25 9.49
CA GLY A 97 -1.98 4.32 9.97
C GLY A 97 -2.24 2.87 9.57
N LEU A 98 -1.47 1.93 10.11
CA LEU A 98 -1.65 0.50 9.82
C LEU A 98 -1.59 -0.33 11.10
N TYR A 99 -2.60 -1.17 11.32
CA TYR A 99 -2.66 -2.15 12.39
C TYR A 99 -2.53 -3.55 11.81
N ILE A 100 -1.37 -4.19 12.02
CA ILE A 100 -1.05 -5.51 11.47
C ILE A 100 -1.22 -6.56 12.58
N TYR A 101 -2.16 -7.49 12.41
CA TYR A 101 -2.36 -8.54 13.40
C TYR A 101 -2.28 -9.95 12.80
N GLY A 102 -2.08 -10.93 13.66
CA GLY A 102 -1.98 -12.34 13.28
C GLY A 102 -1.21 -13.14 14.31
N SER A 103 -1.19 -14.47 14.18
CA SER A 103 -0.52 -15.37 15.13
C SER A 103 0.98 -15.11 15.25
N VAL A 104 1.58 -15.61 16.32
CA VAL A 104 3.04 -15.54 16.55
C VAL A 104 3.80 -16.25 15.41
N GLY A 105 4.95 -15.71 15.04
CA GLY A 105 5.80 -16.29 13.97
C GLY A 105 5.41 -15.89 12.55
N ARG A 106 4.38 -15.04 12.33
CA ARG A 106 3.93 -14.62 11.00
C ARG A 106 4.77 -13.52 10.35
N GLY A 107 5.90 -13.12 10.94
CA GLY A 107 6.79 -12.11 10.34
C GLY A 107 6.39 -10.66 10.58
N LYS A 108 5.48 -10.37 11.53
CA LYS A 108 5.05 -9.00 11.86
C LYS A 108 6.22 -8.07 12.23
N THR A 109 7.12 -8.55 13.09
CA THR A 109 8.32 -7.81 13.52
C THR A 109 9.23 -7.50 12.35
N MET A 110 9.49 -8.48 11.47
CA MET A 110 10.29 -8.31 10.26
C MET A 110 9.70 -7.22 9.32
N LEU A 111 8.39 -7.23 9.12
CA LEU A 111 7.71 -6.21 8.32
C LEU A 111 7.83 -4.82 8.94
N MET A 112 7.70 -4.74 10.27
CA MET A 112 7.89 -3.49 11.02
C MET A 112 9.34 -3.00 10.93
N ASP A 113 10.34 -3.91 11.00
CA ASP A 113 11.76 -3.57 10.83
C ASP A 113 12.00 -2.91 9.47
N MET A 114 11.56 -3.58 8.39
CA MET A 114 11.72 -3.07 7.03
C MET A 114 11.05 -1.71 6.84
N PHE A 115 9.86 -1.51 7.40
CA PHE A 115 9.15 -0.24 7.33
C PHE A 115 9.87 0.86 8.13
N PHE A 116 10.17 0.58 9.40
CA PHE A 116 10.76 1.59 10.28
C PHE A 116 12.13 2.05 9.80
N GLU A 117 12.95 1.14 9.27
CA GLU A 117 14.27 1.48 8.76
C GLU A 117 14.21 2.33 7.48
N THR A 118 13.24 2.07 6.58
CA THR A 118 13.19 2.70 5.26
C THR A 118 12.33 3.95 5.19
N VAL A 119 11.37 4.13 6.12
CA VAL A 119 10.48 5.29 6.07
C VAL A 119 11.23 6.60 6.33
N ALA A 120 11.09 7.56 5.41
CA ALA A 120 11.78 8.86 5.42
C ALA A 120 11.08 9.88 6.34
N VAL A 121 10.87 9.54 7.60
CA VAL A 121 10.31 10.43 8.64
C VAL A 121 11.36 10.69 9.70
N LYS A 122 11.69 11.97 9.96
CA LYS A 122 12.72 12.34 10.95
C LYS A 122 12.29 12.08 12.39
N ALA A 123 11.06 12.50 12.73
CA ALA A 123 10.48 12.34 14.06
C ALA A 123 9.70 11.02 14.16
N LYS A 124 10.39 9.89 14.01
CA LYS A 124 9.82 8.55 14.14
C LYS A 124 10.33 7.87 15.41
N ARG A 125 9.44 7.11 16.04
CA ARG A 125 9.75 6.35 17.25
C ARG A 125 9.17 4.95 17.14
N ARG A 126 9.94 3.94 17.56
CA ARG A 126 9.49 2.55 17.70
C ARG A 126 9.71 2.08 19.12
N VAL A 127 8.71 1.43 19.68
CA VAL A 127 8.71 0.99 21.06
C VAL A 127 7.76 -0.20 21.27
N HIS A 128 8.10 -1.10 22.17
CA HIS A 128 7.16 -2.10 22.63
C HIS A 128 6.02 -1.43 23.40
N PHE A 129 4.78 -1.84 23.11
CA PHE A 129 3.62 -1.18 23.67
C PHE A 129 3.61 -1.12 25.20
N HIS A 130 4.03 -2.19 25.86
CA HIS A 130 4.12 -2.22 27.32
C HIS A 130 5.12 -1.21 27.89
N ALA A 131 6.29 -1.07 27.27
CA ALA A 131 7.28 -0.08 27.68
C ALA A 131 6.78 1.36 27.48
N PHE A 132 6.05 1.60 26.37
CA PHE A 132 5.41 2.88 26.12
C PHE A 132 4.36 3.22 27.19
N MET A 133 3.54 2.28 27.62
CA MET A 133 2.55 2.50 28.68
C MET A 133 3.22 2.80 30.02
N GLY A 134 4.33 2.15 30.34
CA GLY A 134 5.15 2.52 31.52
C GLY A 134 5.58 3.97 31.49
N GLU A 135 6.14 4.44 30.38
CA GLU A 135 6.51 5.85 30.20
C GLU A 135 5.30 6.80 30.31
N VAL A 136 4.17 6.43 29.72
CA VAL A 136 2.93 7.22 29.82
C VAL A 136 2.50 7.36 31.28
N HIS A 137 2.55 6.30 32.07
CA HIS A 137 2.22 6.38 33.50
C HIS A 137 3.15 7.31 34.28
N ASP A 138 4.46 7.27 33.97
CA ASP A 138 5.44 8.18 34.57
C ASP A 138 5.16 9.65 34.21
N LEU A 139 4.88 9.92 32.93
CA LEU A 139 4.52 11.25 32.46
C LEU A 139 3.22 11.77 33.08
N LEU A 140 2.22 10.89 33.23
CA LEU A 140 0.95 11.22 33.90
C LEU A 140 1.16 11.54 35.38
N ALA A 141 2.04 10.81 36.06
CA ALA A 141 2.36 11.07 37.46
C ALA A 141 3.04 12.45 37.60
N GLN A 142 3.97 12.81 36.72
CA GLN A 142 4.61 14.12 36.68
C GLN A 142 3.62 15.25 36.36
N ALA A 143 2.77 15.05 35.33
CA ALA A 143 1.80 16.07 34.92
C ALA A 143 0.77 16.38 36.00
N ARG A 144 0.34 15.40 36.80
CA ARG A 144 -0.57 15.61 37.94
C ARG A 144 -0.01 16.53 39.02
N GLN A 145 1.32 16.64 39.14
CA GLN A 145 1.98 17.52 40.12
C GLN A 145 2.07 18.96 39.60
N GLN A 146 2.00 19.18 38.29
CA GLN A 146 2.25 20.45 37.64
C GLN A 146 0.98 21.15 37.17
N GLU A 147 -0.03 20.39 36.75
CA GLU A 147 -1.23 20.89 36.08
C GLU A 147 -2.50 20.42 36.84
N PRO A 148 -3.39 21.32 37.26
CA PRO A 148 -4.71 20.94 37.79
C PRO A 148 -5.61 20.49 36.64
N GLY A 149 -6.22 19.29 36.73
CA GLY A 149 -7.17 18.76 35.75
C GLY A 149 -6.78 17.41 35.17
N ASP A 150 -7.28 17.10 33.96
CA ASP A 150 -6.96 15.84 33.28
C ASP A 150 -5.57 15.92 32.64
N PRO A 151 -4.57 15.12 33.10
CA PRO A 151 -3.22 15.16 32.58
C PRO A 151 -3.05 14.46 31.23
N VAL A 152 -4.02 13.63 30.80
CA VAL A 152 -3.89 12.80 29.57
C VAL A 152 -3.74 13.64 28.31
N PRO A 153 -4.53 14.71 28.06
CA PRO A 153 -4.33 15.56 26.89
C PRO A 153 -2.99 16.31 26.87
N TYR A 154 -2.45 16.63 28.05
CA TYR A 154 -1.14 17.27 28.17
C TYR A 154 -0.04 16.29 27.75
N VAL A 155 -0.06 15.07 28.28
CA VAL A 155 0.91 14.01 27.94
C VAL A 155 0.83 13.66 26.46
N ALA A 156 -0.38 13.54 25.89
CA ALA A 156 -0.56 13.31 24.45
C ALA A 156 0.12 14.39 23.60
N ARG A 157 -0.05 15.67 23.95
CA ARG A 157 0.62 16.80 23.27
C ARG A 157 2.13 16.75 23.42
N GLN A 158 2.64 16.43 24.60
CA GLN A 158 4.08 16.32 24.85
C GLN A 158 4.71 15.22 23.99
N LEU A 159 4.11 14.05 23.93
CA LEU A 159 4.57 12.95 23.07
C LEU A 159 4.50 13.33 21.58
N ALA A 160 3.44 13.99 21.16
CA ALA A 160 3.23 14.43 19.79
C ALA A 160 4.22 15.51 19.33
N GLN A 161 4.78 16.31 20.22
CA GLN A 161 5.82 17.29 19.88
C GLN A 161 7.11 16.62 19.40
N GLN A 162 7.42 15.45 19.92
CA GLN A 162 8.64 14.72 19.61
C GLN A 162 8.47 13.65 18.54
N THR A 163 7.22 13.28 18.21
CA THR A 163 6.94 12.11 17.39
C THR A 163 5.86 12.40 16.35
N SER A 164 6.17 12.18 15.07
CA SER A 164 5.21 12.25 13.96
C SER A 164 4.73 10.87 13.50
N LEU A 165 5.57 9.86 13.68
CA LEU A 165 5.27 8.46 13.38
C LEU A 165 5.63 7.62 14.61
N LEU A 166 4.63 6.93 15.15
CA LEU A 166 4.76 6.06 16.30
C LEU A 166 4.51 4.61 15.88
N CYS A 167 5.52 3.76 16.03
CA CYS A 167 5.46 2.35 15.70
C CYS A 167 5.43 1.52 16.98
N PHE A 168 4.41 0.69 17.14
CA PHE A 168 4.25 -0.19 18.28
C PHE A 168 4.52 -1.65 17.91
N ASP A 169 5.43 -2.27 18.63
CA ASP A 169 5.54 -3.71 18.64
C ASP A 169 4.62 -4.29 19.72
N GLU A 170 3.91 -5.36 19.35
CA GLU A 170 3.10 -6.18 20.26
C GLU A 170 2.06 -5.38 21.06
N LEU A 171 1.20 -4.61 20.34
CA LEU A 171 0.09 -3.93 20.98
C LEU A 171 -0.86 -4.94 21.63
N PHE A 172 -0.85 -4.97 22.94
CA PHE A 172 -1.67 -5.84 23.76
C PHE A 172 -2.08 -5.11 25.05
N VAL A 173 -3.34 -5.22 25.43
CA VAL A 173 -3.91 -4.55 26.60
C VAL A 173 -4.48 -5.60 27.53
N SER A 174 -3.93 -5.69 28.75
CA SER A 174 -4.39 -6.60 29.80
C SER A 174 -4.76 -5.88 31.08
N ASP A 175 -4.20 -4.70 31.30
CA ASP A 175 -4.40 -3.93 32.53
C ASP A 175 -5.54 -2.91 32.37
N ILE A 176 -6.35 -2.77 33.43
CA ILE A 176 -7.48 -1.83 33.45
C ILE A 176 -7.03 -0.37 33.45
N ALA A 177 -5.91 -0.05 34.10
CA ALA A 177 -5.41 1.32 34.14
C ALA A 177 -4.99 1.77 32.73
N ASP A 178 -4.32 0.90 31.98
CA ASP A 178 -4.00 1.15 30.57
C ASP A 178 -5.25 1.33 29.73
N ALA A 179 -6.22 0.40 29.85
CA ALA A 179 -7.46 0.45 29.11
C ALA A 179 -8.24 1.77 29.28
N MET A 180 -8.26 2.32 30.49
CA MET A 180 -8.96 3.59 30.82
C MET A 180 -8.25 4.84 30.27
N ILE A 181 -6.95 4.77 30.01
CA ILE A 181 -6.16 5.89 29.52
C ILE A 181 -6.11 5.91 27.99
N LEU A 182 -6.03 4.74 27.37
CA LEU A 182 -5.71 4.58 25.93
C LEU A 182 -6.65 5.35 25.00
N GLY A 183 -7.94 5.30 25.23
CA GLY A 183 -8.91 6.02 24.38
C GLY A 183 -8.64 7.51 24.32
N ARG A 184 -8.36 8.14 25.46
CA ARG A 184 -8.07 9.58 25.57
C ARG A 184 -6.68 9.93 25.05
N LEU A 185 -5.69 9.10 25.35
CA LEU A 185 -4.32 9.28 24.90
C LEU A 185 -4.22 9.22 23.37
N PHE A 186 -4.76 8.18 22.77
CA PHE A 186 -4.71 8.02 21.32
C PHE A 186 -5.55 9.05 20.59
N LYS A 187 -6.71 9.45 21.15
CA LYS A 187 -7.47 10.58 20.64
C LYS A 187 -6.61 11.83 20.56
N GLY A 188 -5.91 12.17 21.64
CA GLY A 188 -5.00 13.32 21.66
C GLY A 188 -3.84 13.19 20.68
N LEU A 189 -3.23 12.01 20.54
CA LEU A 189 -2.16 11.77 19.55
C LEU A 189 -2.65 11.96 18.11
N PHE A 190 -3.84 11.44 17.77
CA PHE A 190 -4.41 11.60 16.43
C PHE A 190 -4.87 13.04 16.15
N GLU A 191 -5.39 13.76 17.15
CA GLU A 191 -5.71 15.20 17.03
C GLU A 191 -4.45 16.04 16.78
N GLU A 192 -3.31 15.59 17.29
CA GLU A 192 -1.99 16.18 17.02
C GLU A 192 -1.34 15.63 15.74
N ASN A 193 -2.09 14.89 14.90
CA ASN A 193 -1.63 14.34 13.63
C ASN A 193 -0.43 13.35 13.74
N VAL A 194 -0.35 12.60 14.81
CA VAL A 194 0.59 11.48 14.91
C VAL A 194 0.04 10.31 14.10
N VAL A 195 0.86 9.75 13.22
CA VAL A 195 0.52 8.52 12.49
C VAL A 195 1.01 7.33 13.31
N VAL A 196 0.17 6.30 13.42
CA VAL A 196 0.47 5.10 14.21
C VAL A 196 0.55 3.89 13.30
N VAL A 197 1.59 3.06 13.49
CA VAL A 197 1.69 1.70 12.93
C VAL A 197 1.85 0.74 14.09
N ALA A 198 1.03 -0.30 14.14
CA ALA A 198 1.07 -1.25 15.25
C ALA A 198 1.08 -2.68 14.77
N THR A 199 1.81 -3.55 15.46
CA THR A 199 1.69 -5.00 15.34
C THR A 199 0.99 -5.58 16.56
N SER A 200 0.17 -6.62 16.38
CA SER A 200 -0.54 -7.30 17.46
C SER A 200 -0.74 -8.80 17.15
N ASN A 201 -1.07 -9.57 18.17
CA ASN A 201 -1.49 -10.96 18.01
C ASN A 201 -3.03 -11.10 17.97
N ALA A 202 -3.78 -10.01 18.20
CA ALA A 202 -5.23 -9.99 18.28
C ALA A 202 -5.82 -8.93 17.33
N HIS A 203 -7.04 -9.19 16.82
CA HIS A 203 -7.84 -8.17 16.14
C HIS A 203 -8.17 -7.03 17.12
N PRO A 204 -8.33 -5.75 16.67
CA PRO A 204 -8.69 -4.65 17.57
C PRO A 204 -9.90 -4.95 18.47
N SER A 205 -10.94 -5.60 17.95
CA SER A 205 -12.12 -6.00 18.71
C SER A 205 -11.84 -7.05 19.79
N ASP A 206 -10.76 -7.80 19.70
CA ASP A 206 -10.36 -8.81 20.70
C ASP A 206 -9.37 -8.27 21.74
N LEU A 207 -8.89 -7.03 21.57
CA LEU A 207 -8.11 -6.36 22.60
C LEU A 207 -8.95 -6.18 23.86
N TYR A 208 -8.38 -6.56 25.00
CA TYR A 208 -9.05 -6.44 26.30
C TYR A 208 -10.45 -7.10 26.35
N LYS A 209 -10.65 -8.23 25.63
CA LYS A 209 -11.97 -8.88 25.40
C LYS A 209 -12.70 -9.25 26.69
N ASP A 210 -11.98 -9.82 27.65
CA ASP A 210 -12.53 -10.28 28.93
C ASP A 210 -12.21 -9.31 30.08
N GLY A 211 -11.81 -8.09 29.74
CA GLY A 211 -11.39 -7.07 30.70
C GLY A 211 -12.55 -6.43 31.46
N LEU A 212 -12.29 -6.02 32.70
CA LEU A 212 -13.24 -5.33 33.55
C LEU A 212 -13.62 -3.97 32.91
N ASN A 213 -14.93 -3.65 32.90
CA ASN A 213 -15.44 -2.41 32.30
C ASN A 213 -15.11 -2.24 30.81
N ARG A 214 -15.08 -3.32 30.04
CA ARG A 214 -14.76 -3.33 28.61
C ARG A 214 -15.51 -2.27 27.80
N GLN A 215 -16.75 -1.93 28.17
CA GLN A 215 -17.54 -0.88 27.51
C GLN A 215 -16.83 0.49 27.48
N LEU A 216 -15.98 0.77 28.45
CA LEU A 216 -15.18 2.01 28.48
C LEU A 216 -13.95 1.94 27.56
N PHE A 217 -13.58 0.73 27.13
CA PHE A 217 -12.49 0.50 26.16
C PHE A 217 -13.00 0.51 24.70
N ALA A 218 -14.29 0.29 24.48
CA ALA A 218 -14.87 0.26 23.13
C ALA A 218 -14.54 1.49 22.28
N PRO A 219 -14.55 2.75 22.81
CA PRO A 219 -14.16 3.93 22.03
C PRO A 219 -12.71 3.90 21.51
N PHE A 220 -11.80 3.21 22.20
CA PHE A 220 -10.43 3.02 21.74
C PHE A 220 -10.39 2.08 20.53
N VAL A 221 -11.16 0.99 20.55
CA VAL A 221 -11.26 0.05 19.42
C VAL A 221 -11.80 0.79 18.19
N GLU A 222 -12.92 1.51 18.34
CA GLU A 222 -13.51 2.30 17.26
C GLU A 222 -12.51 3.33 16.70
N LEU A 223 -11.73 3.97 17.56
CA LEU A 223 -10.72 4.94 17.15
C LEU A 223 -9.59 4.30 16.34
N ILE A 224 -9.14 3.10 16.73
CA ILE A 224 -8.15 2.33 15.95
C ILE A 224 -8.72 2.01 14.56
N GLU A 225 -9.95 1.48 14.47
CA GLU A 225 -10.57 1.11 13.19
C GLU A 225 -10.84 2.31 12.28
N GLN A 226 -11.08 3.49 12.84
CA GLN A 226 -11.26 4.72 12.07
C GLN A 226 -9.94 5.33 11.57
N ARG A 227 -8.88 5.26 12.38
CA ARG A 227 -7.61 5.95 12.14
C ARG A 227 -6.51 5.08 11.56
N MET A 228 -6.69 3.77 11.61
CA MET A 228 -5.73 2.79 11.11
C MET A 228 -6.44 1.79 10.19
N GLU A 229 -5.76 1.40 9.13
CA GLU A 229 -6.19 0.27 8.31
C GLU A 229 -5.83 -1.02 9.05
N VAL A 230 -6.82 -1.89 9.29
CA VAL A 230 -6.61 -3.16 10.00
C VAL A 230 -6.28 -4.25 9.00
N LEU A 231 -5.13 -4.89 9.16
CA LEU A 231 -4.61 -5.92 8.26
C LEU A 231 -4.30 -7.21 9.00
N GLU A 232 -4.95 -8.29 8.61
CA GLU A 232 -4.67 -9.62 9.13
C GLU A 232 -3.51 -10.31 8.38
N LEU A 233 -2.51 -10.79 9.11
CA LEU A 233 -1.42 -11.64 8.61
C LEU A 233 -1.78 -13.13 8.79
N SER A 234 -3.02 -13.51 8.54
CA SER A 234 -3.43 -14.90 8.42
C SER A 234 -3.48 -15.28 6.94
N ALA A 235 -3.48 -16.58 6.65
CA ALA A 235 -3.44 -17.05 5.26
C ALA A 235 -4.41 -16.30 4.34
N ALA A 236 -3.84 -15.54 3.45
CA ALA A 236 -4.37 -15.00 2.20
C ALA A 236 -5.89 -14.71 2.11
N LYS A 237 -6.38 -13.69 2.81
CA LYS A 237 -7.50 -12.91 2.29
C LYS A 237 -6.92 -11.80 1.40
N ASP A 238 -7.28 -11.79 0.14
CA ASP A 238 -6.83 -10.77 -0.81
C ASP A 238 -7.68 -9.50 -0.67
N TYR A 239 -7.38 -8.70 0.38
CA TYR A 239 -8.08 -7.43 0.67
C TYR A 239 -8.03 -6.40 -0.48
N ARG A 240 -7.14 -6.61 -1.46
CA ARG A 240 -7.07 -5.75 -2.64
C ARG A 240 -8.30 -5.87 -3.50
N LEU A 241 -8.89 -7.06 -3.54
CA LEU A 241 -10.11 -7.32 -4.31
C LEU A 241 -11.37 -6.75 -3.63
N GLU A 242 -11.34 -6.49 -2.32
CA GLU A 242 -12.44 -5.77 -1.65
C GLU A 242 -12.66 -4.39 -2.25
N LYS A 243 -11.58 -3.73 -2.72
CA LYS A 243 -11.65 -2.44 -3.44
C LYS A 243 -12.34 -2.54 -4.81
N LEU A 244 -12.51 -3.73 -5.34
CA LEU A 244 -13.19 -4.00 -6.61
C LEU A 244 -14.64 -4.42 -6.42
N GLN A 245 -15.11 -4.66 -5.18
CA GLN A 245 -16.50 -4.97 -4.93
C GLN A 245 -17.41 -3.82 -5.38
N GLY A 246 -18.46 -4.14 -6.12
CA GLY A 246 -19.39 -3.15 -6.67
C GLY A 246 -18.82 -2.32 -7.83
N GLN A 247 -17.62 -2.64 -8.35
CA GLN A 247 -17.01 -1.93 -9.47
C GLN A 247 -17.14 -2.73 -10.77
N ALA A 248 -17.33 -2.01 -11.89
CA ALA A 248 -17.23 -2.64 -13.19
C ALA A 248 -15.77 -3.07 -13.45
N LEU A 249 -15.59 -4.31 -13.92
CA LEU A 249 -14.29 -4.87 -14.29
C LEU A 249 -14.12 -5.07 -15.79
N TYR A 250 -15.19 -4.85 -16.55
CA TYR A 250 -15.21 -4.96 -17.99
C TYR A 250 -15.84 -3.72 -18.60
N PHE A 251 -15.12 -3.06 -19.49
CA PHE A 251 -15.49 -1.78 -20.08
C PHE A 251 -15.63 -1.91 -21.59
N SER A 252 -16.84 -1.71 -22.10
CA SER A 252 -17.13 -1.68 -23.53
C SER A 252 -18.09 -0.52 -23.86
N PRO A 253 -18.00 0.06 -25.05
CA PRO A 253 -16.98 -0.12 -26.08
C PRO A 253 -15.63 0.52 -25.75
N ILE A 254 -14.57 0.18 -26.51
CA ILE A 254 -13.26 0.83 -26.43
C ILE A 254 -13.43 2.34 -26.70
N GLY A 255 -12.74 3.16 -25.94
CA GLY A 255 -12.72 4.61 -26.10
C GLY A 255 -12.17 5.32 -24.87
N PRO A 256 -12.11 6.65 -24.89
CA PRO A 256 -11.50 7.44 -23.81
C PRO A 256 -12.09 7.16 -22.41
N MET A 257 -13.39 6.86 -22.35
CA MET A 257 -14.05 6.53 -21.08
C MET A 257 -13.61 5.17 -20.54
N ALA A 258 -13.49 4.15 -21.41
CA ALA A 258 -13.01 2.82 -21.03
C ALA A 258 -11.54 2.90 -20.56
N GLU A 259 -10.70 3.63 -21.28
CA GLU A 259 -9.29 3.86 -20.91
C GLU A 259 -9.19 4.59 -19.56
N ALA A 260 -9.97 5.64 -19.34
CA ALA A 260 -10.03 6.37 -18.07
C ALA A 260 -10.47 5.46 -16.92
N SER A 261 -11.44 4.56 -17.17
CA SER A 261 -11.95 3.61 -16.18
C SER A 261 -10.91 2.56 -15.80
N VAL A 262 -10.18 2.00 -16.77
CA VAL A 262 -9.07 1.06 -16.53
C VAL A 262 -7.97 1.76 -15.74
N ARG A 263 -7.61 2.99 -16.10
CA ARG A 263 -6.60 3.79 -15.38
C ARG A 263 -7.03 4.07 -13.94
N ALA A 264 -8.28 4.48 -13.72
CA ALA A 264 -8.81 4.71 -12.39
C ALA A 264 -8.82 3.42 -11.54
N ALA A 265 -9.09 2.26 -12.15
CA ALA A 265 -9.01 0.97 -11.48
C ALA A 265 -7.54 0.63 -11.11
N PHE A 266 -6.59 0.90 -12.00
CA PHE A 266 -5.15 0.74 -11.71
C PHE A 266 -4.71 1.63 -10.53
N GLU A 267 -5.04 2.92 -10.56
CA GLU A 267 -4.70 3.86 -9.49
C GLU A 267 -5.35 3.46 -8.15
N ARG A 268 -6.60 2.98 -8.18
CA ARG A 268 -7.31 2.51 -6.97
C ARG A 268 -6.64 1.29 -6.35
N LEU A 269 -6.22 0.32 -7.19
CA LEU A 269 -5.57 -0.91 -6.72
C LEU A 269 -4.14 -0.67 -6.23
N THR A 270 -3.40 0.17 -6.94
CA THR A 270 -1.96 0.35 -6.71
C THR A 270 -1.61 1.57 -5.86
N GLY A 271 -2.52 2.54 -5.76
CA GLY A 271 -2.25 3.85 -5.17
C GLY A 271 -1.31 4.72 -6.02
N GLN A 272 -1.07 4.34 -7.28
CA GLN A 272 -0.15 5.02 -8.20
C GLN A 272 -0.84 5.29 -9.53
N LYS A 273 -0.60 6.47 -10.13
CA LYS A 273 -1.14 6.82 -11.46
C LYS A 273 -0.53 6.00 -12.58
N HIS A 274 0.75 5.64 -12.42
CA HIS A 274 1.53 4.86 -13.37
C HIS A 274 2.34 3.80 -12.63
N GLY A 275 2.46 2.62 -13.24
CA GLY A 275 3.36 1.57 -12.82
C GLY A 275 4.74 1.72 -13.47
N GLN A 276 5.61 0.78 -13.19
CA GLN A 276 6.93 0.67 -13.81
C GLN A 276 6.94 -0.48 -14.82
N SER A 277 7.72 -0.35 -15.87
CA SER A 277 8.01 -1.49 -16.75
C SER A 277 8.90 -2.49 -16.03
N THR A 278 8.60 -3.77 -16.20
CA THR A 278 9.38 -4.86 -15.61
C THR A 278 9.44 -6.06 -16.55
N HIS A 279 9.99 -7.16 -16.12
CA HIS A 279 10.02 -8.40 -16.90
C HIS A 279 9.82 -9.62 -16.00
N ILE A 280 9.38 -10.72 -16.60
CA ILE A 280 9.26 -12.04 -15.99
C ILE A 280 10.22 -12.98 -16.71
N ASP A 281 11.03 -13.73 -15.98
CA ASP A 281 11.88 -14.75 -16.56
C ASP A 281 11.06 -16.02 -16.85
N VAL A 282 11.01 -16.42 -18.13
CA VAL A 282 10.26 -17.59 -18.59
C VAL A 282 11.20 -18.49 -19.36
N LYS A 283 11.62 -19.60 -18.78
CA LYS A 283 12.51 -20.59 -19.42
C LYS A 283 13.71 -19.96 -20.16
N GLY A 284 14.43 -19.05 -19.48
CA GLY A 284 15.64 -18.41 -20.02
C GLY A 284 15.41 -17.23 -20.98
N ARG A 285 14.17 -16.82 -21.20
CA ARG A 285 13.84 -15.58 -21.92
C ARG A 285 13.10 -14.60 -21.02
N ARG A 286 13.21 -13.32 -21.32
CA ARG A 286 12.54 -12.23 -20.59
C ARG A 286 11.23 -11.87 -21.29
N LEU A 287 10.11 -12.05 -20.57
CA LEU A 287 8.81 -11.56 -20.98
C LEU A 287 8.62 -10.15 -20.45
N ALA A 288 8.51 -9.17 -21.34
CA ALA A 288 8.31 -7.78 -20.95
C ALA A 288 6.91 -7.57 -20.36
N VAL A 289 6.85 -6.83 -19.25
CA VAL A 289 5.63 -6.34 -18.62
C VAL A 289 5.66 -4.81 -18.73
N PRO A 290 4.83 -4.20 -19.59
CA PRO A 290 4.94 -2.78 -19.92
C PRO A 290 4.69 -1.86 -18.72
N GLU A 291 3.72 -2.23 -17.89
CA GLU A 291 3.34 -1.47 -16.70
C GLU A 291 2.91 -2.42 -15.58
N ALA A 292 3.57 -2.34 -14.44
CA ALA A 292 3.22 -3.10 -13.25
C ALA A 292 3.44 -2.30 -11.99
N ALA A 293 2.57 -2.48 -11.02
CA ALA A 293 2.72 -1.99 -9.65
C ALA A 293 1.91 -2.86 -8.69
N MET A 294 2.43 -3.12 -7.50
CA MET A 294 1.69 -3.74 -6.40
C MET A 294 0.99 -5.07 -6.77
N GLY A 295 1.62 -5.89 -7.64
CA GLY A 295 1.06 -7.16 -8.09
C GLY A 295 -0.08 -7.03 -9.12
N VAL A 296 -0.30 -5.83 -9.66
CA VAL A 296 -1.17 -5.55 -10.81
C VAL A 296 -0.30 -5.36 -12.04
N ALA A 297 -0.60 -6.07 -13.13
CA ALA A 297 0.04 -5.86 -14.42
C ALA A 297 -0.95 -5.36 -15.46
N ARG A 298 -0.51 -4.46 -16.32
CA ARG A 298 -1.31 -3.85 -17.37
C ARG A 298 -0.67 -4.07 -18.72
N PHE A 299 -1.45 -4.64 -19.65
CA PHE A 299 -1.05 -4.97 -21.00
C PHE A 299 -2.08 -4.48 -22.00
N SER A 300 -1.66 -4.21 -23.22
CA SER A 300 -2.57 -4.15 -24.34
C SER A 300 -2.86 -5.54 -24.88
N PHE A 301 -3.99 -5.70 -25.58
CA PHE A 301 -4.31 -6.92 -26.31
C PHE A 301 -3.20 -7.33 -27.28
N ALA A 302 -2.60 -6.36 -27.98
CA ALA A 302 -1.51 -6.61 -28.91
C ALA A 302 -0.29 -7.24 -28.23
N GLN A 303 0.05 -6.83 -27.03
CA GLN A 303 1.20 -7.36 -26.28
C GLN A 303 0.98 -8.80 -25.81
N LEU A 304 -0.26 -9.19 -25.53
CA LEU A 304 -0.58 -10.54 -25.04
C LEU A 304 -1.00 -11.50 -26.16
N CYS A 305 -1.75 -11.02 -27.17
CA CYS A 305 -2.39 -11.90 -28.14
C CYS A 305 -1.85 -11.75 -29.57
N GLU A 306 -1.23 -10.63 -29.95
CA GLU A 306 -0.61 -10.47 -31.27
C GLU A 306 0.86 -10.91 -31.28
N GLN A 307 1.50 -10.96 -30.12
CA GLN A 307 2.84 -11.52 -29.95
C GLN A 307 2.78 -13.06 -29.88
N PRO A 308 3.88 -13.77 -30.23
CA PRO A 308 3.93 -15.23 -30.22
C PRO A 308 4.08 -15.81 -28.81
N LEU A 309 3.19 -15.42 -27.91
CA LEU A 309 3.11 -15.94 -26.55
C LEU A 309 2.31 -17.25 -26.52
N GLY A 310 2.56 -18.08 -25.51
CA GLY A 310 1.90 -19.36 -25.32
C GLY A 310 1.52 -19.66 -23.87
N PRO A 311 1.00 -20.87 -23.60
CA PRO A 311 0.49 -21.23 -22.26
C PRO A 311 1.49 -21.02 -21.14
N ILE A 312 2.78 -21.29 -21.38
CA ILE A 312 3.84 -21.15 -20.39
C ILE A 312 4.01 -19.68 -19.96
N ASP A 313 3.87 -18.75 -20.91
CA ASP A 313 3.96 -17.32 -20.65
C ASP A 313 2.79 -16.83 -19.82
N TYR A 314 1.60 -17.28 -20.15
CA TYR A 314 0.38 -16.92 -19.42
C TYR A 314 0.39 -17.50 -18.00
N VAL A 315 0.91 -18.70 -17.80
CA VAL A 315 1.12 -19.27 -16.46
C VAL A 315 2.12 -18.44 -15.66
N ALA A 316 3.20 -17.99 -16.31
CA ALA A 316 4.18 -17.12 -15.64
C ALA A 316 3.59 -15.77 -15.23
N ILE A 317 2.78 -15.15 -16.12
CA ILE A 317 2.02 -13.92 -15.80
C ILE A 317 1.06 -14.17 -14.63
N ALA A 318 0.29 -15.26 -14.67
CA ALA A 318 -0.69 -15.61 -13.66
C ALA A 318 -0.06 -15.88 -12.27
N ARG A 319 1.17 -16.39 -12.24
CA ARG A 319 1.93 -16.59 -11.01
C ARG A 319 2.54 -15.29 -10.46
N ALA A 320 2.95 -14.38 -11.36
CA ALA A 320 3.60 -13.14 -10.97
C ALA A 320 2.63 -12.05 -10.50
N PHE A 321 1.39 -12.06 -10.99
CA PHE A 321 0.41 -11.01 -10.74
C PHE A 321 -0.94 -11.58 -10.27
N HIS A 322 -1.48 -10.96 -9.22
CA HIS A 322 -2.83 -11.30 -8.74
C HIS A 322 -3.96 -10.63 -9.56
N THR A 323 -3.65 -9.57 -10.28
CA THR A 323 -4.57 -8.85 -11.16
C THR A 323 -3.90 -8.55 -12.48
N VAL A 324 -4.56 -8.89 -13.56
CA VAL A 324 -4.11 -8.58 -14.93
C VAL A 324 -5.13 -7.66 -15.59
N MET A 325 -4.65 -6.56 -16.13
CA MET A 325 -5.45 -5.62 -16.93
C MET A 325 -5.14 -5.83 -18.40
N ILE A 326 -6.18 -5.95 -19.23
CA ILE A 326 -6.06 -6.13 -20.68
C ILE A 326 -6.82 -5.02 -21.37
N GLU A 327 -6.12 -4.18 -22.11
CA GLU A 327 -6.70 -3.05 -22.81
C GLU A 327 -6.86 -3.32 -24.31
N GLY A 328 -7.98 -2.85 -24.83
CA GLY A 328 -8.20 -2.78 -26.25
C GLY A 328 -8.47 -4.15 -26.92
N ILE A 329 -9.21 -5.05 -26.27
CA ILE A 329 -9.61 -6.31 -26.89
C ILE A 329 -10.54 -6.01 -28.09
N PRO A 330 -10.12 -6.27 -29.37
CA PRO A 330 -10.91 -5.94 -30.54
C PRO A 330 -12.05 -6.95 -30.75
N LYS A 331 -12.98 -6.63 -31.61
CA LYS A 331 -13.83 -7.67 -32.21
C LYS A 331 -12.95 -8.58 -33.08
N LEU A 332 -13.04 -9.86 -32.80
CA LEU A 332 -12.26 -10.88 -33.47
C LEU A 332 -13.03 -11.45 -34.67
N SER A 333 -12.29 -11.93 -35.64
CA SER A 333 -12.86 -12.53 -36.88
C SER A 333 -12.09 -13.79 -37.25
N PRO A 334 -12.56 -14.60 -38.16
CA PRO A 334 -11.83 -15.79 -38.68
C PRO A 334 -10.42 -15.46 -39.20
N ALA A 335 -10.19 -14.25 -39.69
CA ALA A 335 -8.87 -13.79 -40.12
C ALA A 335 -7.88 -13.62 -38.93
N ARG A 336 -8.40 -13.44 -37.73
CA ARG A 336 -7.62 -13.26 -36.47
C ARG A 336 -7.72 -14.50 -35.56
N ARG A 337 -7.84 -15.68 -36.12
CA ARG A 337 -8.02 -16.93 -35.36
C ARG A 337 -6.89 -17.26 -34.41
N ASN A 338 -5.65 -16.86 -34.73
CA ASN A 338 -4.50 -17.11 -33.85
C ASN A 338 -4.55 -16.24 -32.60
N GLU A 339 -4.93 -14.99 -32.76
CA GLU A 339 -5.14 -14.05 -31.65
C GLU A 339 -6.33 -14.50 -30.78
N ALA A 340 -7.41 -14.97 -31.43
CA ALA A 340 -8.55 -15.52 -30.69
C ALA A 340 -8.15 -16.76 -29.88
N ARG A 341 -7.36 -17.68 -30.45
CA ARG A 341 -6.86 -18.87 -29.73
C ARG A 341 -5.97 -18.49 -28.56
N ARG A 342 -5.08 -17.46 -28.71
CA ARG A 342 -4.26 -16.98 -27.63
C ARG A 342 -5.09 -16.31 -26.53
N LEU A 343 -6.11 -15.53 -26.89
CA LEU A 343 -7.03 -14.96 -25.91
C LEU A 343 -7.77 -16.05 -25.14
N VAL A 344 -8.28 -17.11 -25.80
CA VAL A 344 -8.89 -18.26 -25.13
C VAL A 344 -7.93 -18.87 -24.12
N THR A 345 -6.69 -19.17 -24.54
CA THR A 345 -5.67 -19.77 -23.66
C THR A 345 -5.32 -18.86 -22.49
N LEU A 346 -5.21 -17.55 -22.72
CA LEU A 346 -4.94 -16.56 -21.68
C LEU A 346 -6.07 -16.52 -20.65
N ILE A 347 -7.32 -16.36 -21.11
CA ILE A 347 -8.49 -16.30 -20.22
C ILE A 347 -8.64 -17.61 -19.44
N ASP A 348 -8.46 -18.75 -20.09
CA ASP A 348 -8.46 -20.05 -19.43
C ASP A 348 -7.41 -20.11 -18.31
N THR A 349 -6.18 -19.68 -18.60
CA THR A 349 -5.09 -19.67 -17.62
C THR A 349 -5.36 -18.72 -16.44
N LEU A 350 -5.82 -17.50 -16.73
CA LEU A 350 -6.14 -16.52 -15.69
C LEU A 350 -7.30 -17.01 -14.80
N TYR A 351 -8.34 -17.60 -15.41
CA TYR A 351 -9.48 -18.17 -14.70
C TYR A 351 -9.05 -19.33 -13.79
N ASP A 352 -8.34 -20.31 -14.33
CA ASP A 352 -7.89 -21.49 -13.59
C ASP A 352 -6.89 -21.12 -12.46
N SER A 353 -6.06 -20.10 -12.70
CA SER A 353 -5.13 -19.53 -11.69
C SER A 353 -5.80 -18.52 -10.76
N ARG A 354 -7.10 -18.28 -10.90
CA ARG A 354 -7.86 -17.33 -10.08
C ARG A 354 -7.30 -15.91 -10.10
N VAL A 355 -6.74 -15.48 -11.21
CA VAL A 355 -6.25 -14.10 -11.38
C VAL A 355 -7.44 -13.17 -11.64
N CYS A 356 -7.48 -12.01 -10.99
CA CYS A 356 -8.49 -10.99 -11.28
C CYS A 356 -8.24 -10.38 -12.65
N LEU A 357 -9.29 -10.27 -13.45
CA LEU A 357 -9.22 -9.65 -14.78
C LEU A 357 -9.97 -8.32 -14.78
N ILE A 358 -9.30 -7.28 -15.28
CA ILE A 358 -9.93 -6.01 -15.64
C ILE A 358 -9.69 -5.81 -17.14
N ALA A 359 -10.73 -5.58 -17.92
CA ALA A 359 -10.59 -5.52 -19.36
C ALA A 359 -11.33 -4.34 -19.99
N SER A 360 -10.75 -3.77 -21.06
CA SER A 360 -11.49 -2.94 -22.02
C SER A 360 -11.58 -3.65 -23.37
N ALA A 361 -12.76 -3.62 -23.98
CA ALA A 361 -13.06 -4.36 -25.19
C ALA A 361 -13.98 -3.60 -26.15
N ALA A 362 -13.90 -3.95 -27.45
CA ALA A 362 -14.71 -3.33 -28.49
C ALA A 362 -16.20 -3.69 -28.40
N ALA A 363 -16.54 -4.76 -27.66
CA ALA A 363 -17.91 -5.24 -27.50
C ALA A 363 -18.06 -6.05 -26.22
N GLU A 364 -19.29 -6.40 -25.85
CA GLU A 364 -19.59 -7.35 -24.78
C GLU A 364 -19.01 -8.75 -25.12
N PRO A 365 -18.71 -9.59 -24.11
CA PRO A 365 -18.05 -10.88 -24.32
C PRO A 365 -18.69 -11.76 -25.41
N GLY A 366 -20.04 -11.84 -25.47
CA GLY A 366 -20.77 -12.63 -26.47
C GLY A 366 -20.66 -12.11 -27.91
N GLU A 367 -20.24 -10.87 -28.09
CA GLU A 367 -20.09 -10.22 -29.38
C GLU A 367 -18.63 -10.09 -29.84
N LEU A 368 -17.67 -10.56 -29.05
CA LEU A 368 -16.24 -10.45 -29.37
C LEU A 368 -15.83 -11.36 -30.51
N TYR A 369 -16.43 -12.56 -30.64
CA TYR A 369 -16.15 -13.51 -31.72
C TYR A 369 -17.45 -14.19 -32.15
N PRO A 370 -18.33 -13.49 -32.88
CA PRO A 370 -19.70 -13.93 -33.12
C PRO A 370 -19.82 -15.08 -34.16
N ALA A 371 -18.82 -15.29 -35.03
CA ALA A 371 -18.88 -16.32 -36.09
C ALA A 371 -17.49 -16.75 -36.56
N GLY A 372 -17.35 -18.01 -36.98
CA GLY A 372 -16.14 -18.57 -37.59
C GLY A 372 -15.70 -19.89 -36.99
N ASP A 373 -14.66 -20.51 -37.59
CA ASP A 373 -14.02 -21.72 -37.08
C ASP A 373 -13.43 -21.45 -35.69
N GLY A 374 -14.03 -22.05 -34.67
CA GLY A 374 -13.62 -21.85 -33.30
C GLY A 374 -14.57 -21.03 -32.43
N ALA A 375 -15.68 -20.50 -32.99
CA ALA A 375 -16.73 -19.81 -32.21
C ALA A 375 -17.25 -20.70 -31.07
N PHE A 376 -17.40 -22.00 -31.31
CA PHE A 376 -17.79 -22.96 -30.28
C PHE A 376 -16.81 -23.01 -29.10
N TYR A 377 -15.49 -22.96 -29.36
CA TYR A 377 -14.51 -22.93 -28.31
C TYR A 377 -14.48 -21.58 -27.55
N PHE A 378 -14.94 -20.53 -28.23
CA PHE A 378 -14.99 -19.19 -27.64
C PHE A 378 -16.20 -19.02 -26.68
N GLU A 379 -17.25 -19.83 -26.79
CA GLU A 379 -18.40 -19.81 -25.88
C GLU A 379 -17.98 -20.03 -24.41
N ARG A 380 -17.03 -20.93 -24.18
CA ARG A 380 -16.46 -21.16 -22.85
C ARG A 380 -15.73 -19.90 -22.35
N THR A 381 -15.00 -19.22 -23.22
CA THR A 381 -14.29 -17.97 -22.90
C THR A 381 -15.27 -16.85 -22.56
N VAL A 382 -16.40 -16.76 -23.30
CA VAL A 382 -17.50 -15.82 -22.99
C VAL A 382 -18.04 -16.08 -21.58
N SER A 383 -18.34 -17.35 -21.26
CA SER A 383 -18.84 -17.72 -19.94
C SER A 383 -17.86 -17.34 -18.83
N ARG A 384 -16.55 -17.61 -19.02
CA ARG A 384 -15.49 -17.24 -18.07
C ARG A 384 -15.34 -15.73 -17.92
N LEU A 385 -15.38 -14.97 -19.00
CA LEU A 385 -15.33 -13.49 -18.96
C LEU A 385 -16.53 -12.91 -18.20
N ILE A 386 -17.73 -13.48 -18.39
CA ILE A 386 -18.92 -13.07 -17.66
C ILE A 386 -18.80 -13.42 -16.18
N GLU A 387 -18.31 -14.61 -15.84
CA GLU A 387 -18.11 -15.03 -14.46
C GLU A 387 -17.03 -14.21 -13.77
N MET A 388 -15.87 -13.99 -14.41
CA MET A 388 -14.73 -13.24 -13.84
C MET A 388 -15.06 -11.78 -13.51
N ARG A 389 -16.08 -11.19 -14.14
CA ARG A 389 -16.56 -9.83 -13.82
C ARG A 389 -17.63 -9.80 -12.72
N SER A 390 -18.10 -10.95 -12.24
CA SER A 390 -19.16 -11.04 -11.24
C SER A 390 -18.64 -10.79 -9.83
N GLU A 391 -19.48 -10.18 -8.97
CA GLU A 391 -19.16 -10.04 -7.55
C GLU A 391 -18.99 -11.39 -6.85
N ALA A 392 -19.72 -12.43 -7.29
CA ALA A 392 -19.62 -13.77 -6.75
C ALA A 392 -18.23 -14.36 -6.96
N TYR A 393 -17.65 -14.19 -8.16
CA TYR A 393 -16.29 -14.65 -8.48
C TYR A 393 -15.24 -13.91 -7.63
N ILE A 394 -15.39 -12.60 -7.47
CA ILE A 394 -14.49 -11.79 -6.64
C ILE A 394 -14.59 -12.23 -5.18
N LYS A 395 -15.82 -12.42 -4.65
CA LYS A 395 -16.05 -12.89 -3.27
C LYS A 395 -15.55 -14.30 -3.03
N ASP A 396 -15.77 -15.24 -3.98
CA ASP A 396 -15.25 -16.61 -3.87
C ASP A 396 -13.72 -16.61 -3.80
N ARG A 397 -13.09 -15.77 -4.59
CA ARG A 397 -11.65 -15.58 -4.56
C ARG A 397 -11.14 -15.00 -3.24
N LEU A 398 -11.87 -14.05 -2.64
CA LEU A 398 -11.55 -13.48 -1.32
C LEU A 398 -11.65 -14.53 -0.19
N ASN A 399 -12.51 -15.52 -0.35
CA ASN A 399 -12.81 -16.51 0.69
C ASN A 399 -12.00 -17.80 0.59
N ARG A 400 -11.38 -18.09 -0.57
CA ARG A 400 -10.58 -19.30 -0.76
C ARG A 400 -9.13 -19.06 -0.41
N ARG A 401 -8.57 -19.98 0.40
CA ARG A 401 -7.11 -20.06 0.62
C ARG A 401 -6.44 -20.31 -0.73
N PRO A 402 -5.29 -19.66 -1.06
CA PRO A 402 -4.46 -20.15 -2.16
C PRO A 402 -4.05 -21.59 -1.81
N ASN A 403 -4.28 -22.50 -2.73
CA ASN A 403 -3.82 -23.86 -2.56
C ASN A 403 -2.31 -23.87 -2.33
N ALA A 404 -1.91 -24.63 -1.32
CA ALA A 404 -0.54 -24.92 -0.94
C ALA A 404 0.30 -25.42 -2.12
#